data_319fe8c99cc8bc9ab956c3ec14cd5847
#
_entry.id   319fe8c99cc8bc9ab956c3ec14cd5847
#
_cell.length_a   1.000
_cell.length_b   1.000
_cell.length_c   1.000
_cell.angle_alpha   90.00
_cell.angle_beta   90.00
_cell.angle_gamma   90.00
#
_symmetry.space_group_name_H-M   'P 1'
#
loop_
_entity.id
_entity.type
_entity.pdbx_description
1 polymer ?
#
loop_
_entity_poly.entity_id
_entity_poly.type
_entity_poly.pdbx_seq_one_letter_code
_entity_poly.pdbx_strand_id
1 'polypeptide(L)'
;MVVFALVSLCCGALCPRTHAAQASSAWTLDGVLTMLDKSAQDFHTLTADIEHIKYTAVVKDSSTESGQIFVRRDDKMRIDFQKPGPRTILRSGDSLFVFTPKINRVEEYNIGKHRSFADQYLALGFGTKGETLKKNYVVTLIGEEEFDNRKTVVLELTPKSDQARSQISRIRMWIDEASWLPVQQKFFETSSDDYFLSHYTHVMKNLKIGDAKFKPDWPKSVRVEKPRG
;
A
#
# COMPACT_ATOMS: atom_id res chain seq x y z
N MET A 1 81.01 20.57 0.82
CA MET A 1 79.72 20.92 0.14
C MET A 1 78.95 19.62 -0.02
N VAL A 2 78.11 19.31 0.93
CA VAL A 2 77.41 18.03 1.02
C VAL A 2 75.96 18.30 0.61
N VAL A 3 75.50 17.64 -0.43
CA VAL A 3 74.12 17.72 -0.99
C VAL A 3 73.28 16.63 -0.33
N PHE A 4 72.29 17.00 0.48
CA PHE A 4 71.29 16.09 1.03
C PHE A 4 70.16 15.90 0.02
N ALA A 5 69.96 14.68 -0.44
CA ALA A 5 68.81 14.27 -1.24
C ALA A 5 67.68 13.79 -0.32
N LEU A 6 66.58 14.52 -0.30
CA LEU A 6 65.33 14.14 0.39
C LEU A 6 64.53 13.19 -0.50
N VAL A 7 64.40 11.93 -0.09
CA VAL A 7 63.49 10.96 -0.70
C VAL A 7 62.15 11.09 0.00
N SER A 8 61.16 11.62 -0.73
CA SER A 8 59.76 11.69 -0.29
C SER A 8 59.05 10.35 -0.53
N LEU A 9 58.75 9.64 0.55
CA LEU A 9 58.03 8.38 0.52
C LEU A 9 56.53 8.66 0.51
N CYS A 10 55.86 8.61 -0.65
CA CYS A 10 54.40 8.68 -0.76
C CYS A 10 53.77 7.35 -0.29
N CYS A 11 53.27 7.37 0.94
CA CYS A 11 52.50 6.28 1.51
C CYS A 11 51.05 6.36 0.94
N GLY A 12 50.80 5.60 -0.12
CA GLY A 12 49.44 5.44 -0.70
C GLY A 12 48.57 4.62 0.24
N ALA A 13 47.71 5.29 0.98
CA ALA A 13 46.68 4.63 1.79
C ALA A 13 45.66 3.97 0.86
N LEU A 14 45.73 2.65 0.71
CA LEU A 14 44.62 1.86 0.15
C LEU A 14 43.46 1.93 1.14
N CYS A 15 42.45 2.76 0.86
CA CYS A 15 41.16 2.64 1.53
C CYS A 15 40.48 1.34 1.09
N PRO A 16 40.16 0.40 2.00
CA PRO A 16 39.36 -0.74 1.64
C PRO A 16 37.96 -0.24 1.27
N ARG A 17 37.56 -0.46 0.02
CA ARG A 17 36.16 -0.32 -0.38
C ARG A 17 35.37 -1.41 0.34
N THR A 18 34.72 -1.06 1.43
CA THR A 18 33.68 -1.89 2.03
C THR A 18 32.53 -2.02 1.05
N HIS A 19 32.51 -3.12 0.31
CA HIS A 19 31.29 -3.57 -0.37
C HIS A 19 30.31 -3.88 0.76
N ALA A 20 29.26 -3.03 0.89
CA ALA A 20 28.11 -3.41 1.67
C ALA A 20 27.60 -4.73 1.09
N ALA A 21 27.78 -5.82 1.82
CA ALA A 21 27.19 -7.11 1.47
C ALA A 21 25.67 -6.87 1.43
N GLN A 22 25.08 -6.95 0.24
CA GLN A 22 23.64 -7.09 0.12
C GLN A 22 23.29 -8.38 0.85
N ALA A 23 22.58 -8.24 1.98
CA ALA A 23 22.04 -9.37 2.70
C ALA A 23 21.20 -10.17 1.68
N SER A 24 21.61 -11.37 1.36
CA SER A 24 20.83 -12.24 0.49
C SER A 24 19.51 -12.53 1.19
N SER A 25 18.39 -12.08 0.61
CA SER A 25 17.06 -12.41 1.10
C SER A 25 16.94 -13.93 1.22
N ALA A 26 16.43 -14.43 2.35
CA ALA A 26 16.10 -15.83 2.52
C ALA A 26 14.95 -16.25 1.58
N TRP A 27 14.17 -15.29 1.09
CA TRP A 27 13.04 -15.50 0.18
C TRP A 27 13.43 -15.34 -1.29
N THR A 28 12.83 -16.17 -2.13
CA THR A 28 12.76 -15.95 -3.59
C THR A 28 11.43 -15.33 -3.95
N LEU A 29 11.34 -14.58 -5.06
CA LEU A 29 10.08 -14.01 -5.53
C LEU A 29 8.98 -15.07 -5.67
N ASP A 30 9.29 -16.23 -6.26
CA ASP A 30 8.32 -17.31 -6.43
C ASP A 30 7.89 -17.92 -5.09
N GLY A 31 8.78 -17.99 -4.11
CA GLY A 31 8.46 -18.39 -2.75
C GLY A 31 7.46 -17.43 -2.09
N VAL A 32 7.72 -16.14 -2.18
CA VAL A 32 6.81 -15.09 -1.66
C VAL A 32 5.43 -15.19 -2.32
N LEU A 33 5.38 -15.30 -3.66
CA LEU A 33 4.12 -15.40 -4.38
C LEU A 33 3.33 -16.66 -4.03
N THR A 34 4.02 -17.78 -3.82
CA THR A 34 3.41 -19.02 -3.35
C THR A 34 2.77 -18.85 -1.97
N MET A 35 3.43 -18.14 -1.06
CA MET A 35 2.88 -17.87 0.26
C MET A 35 1.69 -16.92 0.22
N LEU A 36 1.72 -15.91 -0.69
CA LEU A 36 0.56 -15.04 -0.94
C LEU A 36 -0.63 -15.82 -1.49
N ASP A 37 -0.40 -16.77 -2.40
CA ASP A 37 -1.45 -17.65 -2.92
C ASP A 37 -2.10 -18.48 -1.82
N LYS A 38 -1.30 -19.05 -0.92
CA LYS A 38 -1.80 -19.78 0.25
C LYS A 38 -2.63 -18.87 1.17
N SER A 39 -2.11 -17.68 1.50
CA SER A 39 -2.84 -16.73 2.34
C SER A 39 -4.16 -16.29 1.69
N ALA A 40 -4.16 -16.13 0.36
CA ALA A 40 -5.36 -15.76 -0.40
C ALA A 40 -6.44 -16.85 -0.41
N GLN A 41 -6.07 -18.13 -0.36
CA GLN A 41 -7.05 -19.22 -0.29
C GLN A 41 -7.90 -19.15 0.97
N ASP A 42 -7.27 -18.86 2.11
CA ASP A 42 -7.92 -18.80 3.43
C ASP A 42 -8.45 -17.41 3.79
N PHE A 43 -8.30 -16.43 2.91
CA PHE A 43 -8.75 -15.08 3.17
C PHE A 43 -10.25 -14.96 2.96
N HIS A 44 -10.99 -14.53 3.98
CA HIS A 44 -12.43 -14.21 3.90
C HIS A 44 -12.71 -12.76 4.27
N THR A 45 -12.14 -12.31 5.37
CA THR A 45 -12.34 -10.96 5.90
C THR A 45 -11.07 -10.45 6.56
N LEU A 46 -10.98 -9.13 6.68
CA LEU A 46 -9.96 -8.44 7.43
C LEU A 46 -10.56 -7.24 8.16
N THR A 47 -10.11 -7.03 9.38
CA THR A 47 -10.27 -5.76 10.11
C THR A 47 -8.90 -5.30 10.55
N ALA A 48 -8.65 -4.00 10.49
CA ALA A 48 -7.42 -3.40 11.00
C ALA A 48 -7.68 -1.94 11.39
N ASP A 49 -6.83 -1.39 12.24
CA ASP A 49 -6.67 0.05 12.33
C ASP A 49 -5.83 0.52 11.14
N ILE A 50 -6.18 1.67 10.57
CA ILE A 50 -5.50 2.26 9.43
C ILE A 50 -5.03 3.67 9.76
N GLU A 51 -3.78 3.96 9.41
CA GLU A 51 -3.26 5.30 9.27
C GLU A 51 -2.95 5.54 7.79
N HIS A 52 -3.57 6.57 7.22
CA HIS A 52 -3.41 6.95 5.82
C HIS A 52 -2.75 8.32 5.74
N ILE A 53 -1.57 8.38 5.12
CA ILE A 53 -0.76 9.58 4.98
C ILE A 53 -0.71 9.95 3.51
N LYS A 54 -1.07 11.19 3.18
CA LYS A 54 -0.81 11.78 1.87
C LYS A 54 0.30 12.81 2.01
N TYR A 55 1.42 12.59 1.31
CA TYR A 55 2.52 13.52 1.21
C TYR A 55 2.43 14.32 -0.09
N THR A 56 2.60 15.63 -0.02
CA THR A 56 2.61 16.54 -1.16
C THR A 56 3.99 17.20 -1.26
N ALA A 57 4.76 16.82 -2.24
CA ALA A 57 6.19 17.16 -2.38
C ALA A 57 6.43 18.66 -2.60
N VAL A 58 5.57 19.32 -3.37
CA VAL A 58 5.72 20.75 -3.69
C VAL A 58 5.70 21.64 -2.44
N VAL A 59 4.84 21.30 -1.48
CA VAL A 59 4.73 22.02 -0.20
C VAL A 59 5.50 21.34 0.94
N LYS A 60 6.10 20.18 0.68
CA LYS A 60 6.82 19.35 1.66
C LYS A 60 5.99 19.09 2.92
N ASP A 61 4.70 18.85 2.75
CA ASP A 61 3.75 18.66 3.83
C ASP A 61 2.99 17.34 3.69
N SER A 62 2.45 16.85 4.80
CA SER A 62 1.66 15.63 4.84
C SER A 62 0.37 15.82 5.60
N SER A 63 -0.69 15.22 5.10
CA SER A 63 -1.94 15.07 5.83
C SER A 63 -2.12 13.62 6.25
N THR A 64 -2.60 13.42 7.49
CA THR A 64 -2.80 12.10 8.06
C THR A 64 -4.25 11.92 8.46
N GLU A 65 -4.82 10.80 8.05
CA GLU A 65 -6.14 10.33 8.48
C GLU A 65 -5.97 8.99 9.20
N SER A 66 -6.71 8.77 10.28
CA SER A 66 -6.69 7.49 10.98
C SER A 66 -8.09 7.00 11.31
N GLY A 67 -8.24 5.67 11.33
CA GLY A 67 -9.54 5.04 11.55
C GLY A 67 -9.45 3.52 11.46
N GLN A 68 -10.51 2.89 10.97
CA GLN A 68 -10.59 1.43 10.83
C GLN A 68 -10.93 1.03 9.40
N ILE A 69 -10.33 -0.05 8.93
CA ILE A 69 -10.62 -0.68 7.64
C ILE A 69 -11.27 -2.05 7.85
N PHE A 70 -12.26 -2.33 7.03
CA PHE A 70 -12.99 -3.60 6.95
C PHE A 70 -12.98 -4.06 5.50
N VAL A 71 -12.47 -5.26 5.25
CA VAL A 71 -12.44 -5.87 3.92
C VAL A 71 -13.12 -7.21 3.95
N ARG A 72 -13.88 -7.54 2.92
CA ARG A 72 -14.47 -8.86 2.70
C ARG A 72 -14.28 -9.30 1.25
N ARG A 73 -14.07 -10.60 1.03
CA ARG A 73 -13.71 -11.18 -0.26
C ARG A 73 -14.70 -10.89 -1.40
N ASP A 74 -15.99 -10.65 -1.09
CA ASP A 74 -17.05 -10.37 -2.05
C ASP A 74 -17.09 -8.90 -2.52
N ASP A 75 -15.92 -8.31 -2.77
CA ASP A 75 -15.73 -6.93 -3.26
C ASP A 75 -16.31 -5.85 -2.33
N LYS A 76 -16.31 -6.12 -1.04
CA LYS A 76 -16.77 -5.19 -0.03
C LYS A 76 -15.61 -4.63 0.76
N MET A 77 -15.57 -3.34 0.87
CA MET A 77 -14.59 -2.61 1.68
C MET A 77 -15.26 -1.42 2.32
N ARG A 78 -14.92 -1.17 3.59
CA ARG A 78 -15.29 0.05 4.30
C ARG A 78 -14.09 0.57 5.04
N ILE A 79 -13.85 1.88 4.95
CA ILE A 79 -12.89 2.60 5.79
C ILE A 79 -13.66 3.68 6.52
N ASP A 80 -13.61 3.65 7.86
CA ASP A 80 -14.19 4.65 8.72
C ASP A 80 -13.06 5.48 9.33
N PHE A 81 -12.70 6.60 8.72
CA PHE A 81 -11.77 7.57 9.30
C PHE A 81 -12.46 8.34 10.43
N GLN A 82 -11.71 8.59 11.49
CA GLN A 82 -12.16 9.33 12.67
C GLN A 82 -11.36 10.61 12.88
N LYS A 83 -10.10 10.63 12.51
CA LYS A 83 -9.20 11.78 12.63
C LYS A 83 -8.65 12.17 11.26
N PRO A 84 -8.46 13.47 11.00
CA PRO A 84 -8.78 14.64 11.84
C PRO A 84 -10.28 14.92 11.95
N GLY A 85 -11.10 14.29 11.13
CA GLY A 85 -12.57 14.36 11.15
C GLY A 85 -13.20 13.12 10.52
N PRO A 86 -14.49 12.86 10.81
CA PRO A 86 -15.15 11.68 10.30
C PRO A 86 -15.30 11.71 8.78
N ARG A 87 -14.92 10.60 8.13
CA ARG A 87 -15.10 10.35 6.71
C ARG A 87 -15.24 8.84 6.49
N THR A 88 -16.22 8.42 5.72
CA THR A 88 -16.38 7.01 5.36
C THR A 88 -16.13 6.80 3.87
N ILE A 89 -15.31 5.81 3.55
CA ILE A 89 -15.18 5.27 2.20
C ILE A 89 -15.84 3.90 2.20
N LEU A 90 -16.84 3.71 1.35
CA LEU A 90 -17.59 2.46 1.25
C LEU A 90 -17.57 1.98 -0.20
N ARG A 91 -17.03 0.78 -0.42
CA ARG A 91 -17.18 0.05 -1.66
C ARG A 91 -18.24 -1.04 -1.52
N SER A 92 -19.18 -1.08 -2.44
CA SER A 92 -20.18 -2.14 -2.53
C SER A 92 -20.43 -2.47 -4.01
N GLY A 93 -19.87 -3.56 -4.48
CA GLY A 93 -19.89 -3.93 -5.90
C GLY A 93 -19.21 -2.87 -6.77
N ASP A 94 -19.94 -2.33 -7.74
CA ASP A 94 -19.45 -1.35 -8.70
C ASP A 94 -19.59 0.11 -8.25
N SER A 95 -20.04 0.34 -7.01
CA SER A 95 -20.15 1.69 -6.44
C SER A 95 -19.10 1.92 -5.34
N LEU A 96 -18.46 3.08 -5.41
CA LEU A 96 -17.59 3.62 -4.37
C LEU A 96 -18.23 4.90 -3.85
N PHE A 97 -18.48 4.95 -2.55
CA PHE A 97 -19.07 6.10 -1.87
C PHE A 97 -18.03 6.74 -0.96
N VAL A 98 -17.97 8.07 -0.99
CA VAL A 98 -17.18 8.87 -0.06
C VAL A 98 -18.13 9.78 0.70
N PHE A 99 -18.42 9.43 1.96
CA PHE A 99 -19.28 10.22 2.83
C PHE A 99 -18.47 11.15 3.71
N THR A 100 -18.76 12.44 3.67
CA THR A 100 -18.15 13.47 4.50
C THR A 100 -19.22 14.14 5.37
N PRO A 101 -19.39 13.70 6.63
CA PRO A 101 -20.44 14.19 7.53
C PRO A 101 -20.41 15.71 7.74
N LYS A 102 -19.22 16.30 7.87
CA LYS A 102 -19.04 17.76 8.12
C LYS A 102 -19.76 18.65 7.13
N ILE A 103 -19.88 18.21 5.88
CA ILE A 103 -20.55 18.95 4.80
C ILE A 103 -21.83 18.25 4.33
N ASN A 104 -22.29 17.22 5.05
CA ASN A 104 -23.48 16.43 4.75
C ASN A 104 -23.54 15.98 3.28
N ARG A 105 -22.41 15.43 2.75
CA ARG A 105 -22.26 15.07 1.35
C ARG A 105 -21.77 13.64 1.18
N VAL A 106 -22.35 12.93 0.21
CA VAL A 106 -21.85 11.66 -0.33
C VAL A 106 -21.48 11.88 -1.80
N GLU A 107 -20.28 11.50 -2.15
CA GLU A 107 -19.84 11.36 -3.54
C GLU A 107 -19.97 9.89 -3.94
N GLU A 108 -20.74 9.62 -4.99
CA GLU A 108 -20.90 8.26 -5.54
C GLU A 108 -20.17 8.15 -6.88
N TYR A 109 -19.16 7.27 -6.92
CA TYR A 109 -18.39 6.96 -8.11
C TYR A 109 -18.80 5.59 -8.64
N ASN A 110 -19.15 5.53 -9.93
CA ASN A 110 -19.34 4.24 -10.60
C ASN A 110 -17.98 3.71 -11.07
N ILE A 111 -17.51 2.68 -10.40
CA ILE A 111 -16.21 2.05 -10.71
C ILE A 111 -16.37 0.85 -11.66
N GLY A 112 -17.59 0.50 -12.09
CA GLY A 112 -17.85 -0.70 -12.90
C GLY A 112 -17.06 -0.75 -14.19
N LYS A 113 -16.93 0.37 -14.92
CA LYS A 113 -16.10 0.47 -16.12
C LYS A 113 -14.59 0.43 -15.84
N HIS A 114 -14.18 0.75 -14.62
CA HIS A 114 -12.81 0.78 -14.14
C HIS A 114 -12.58 -0.22 -12.99
N ARG A 115 -13.45 -1.25 -12.92
CA ARG A 115 -13.45 -2.23 -11.83
C ARG A 115 -12.07 -2.87 -11.64
N SER A 116 -11.44 -3.29 -12.72
CA SER A 116 -10.09 -3.89 -12.66
C SER A 116 -9.06 -2.96 -12.05
N PHE A 117 -9.17 -1.66 -12.34
CA PHE A 117 -8.31 -0.63 -11.75
C PHE A 117 -8.61 -0.46 -10.26
N ALA A 118 -9.89 -0.27 -9.90
CA ALA A 118 -10.30 -0.13 -8.50
C ALA A 118 -9.92 -1.34 -7.65
N ASP A 119 -10.09 -2.56 -8.19
CA ASP A 119 -9.71 -3.81 -7.53
C ASP A 119 -8.20 -3.90 -7.26
N GLN A 120 -7.39 -3.38 -8.19
CA GLN A 120 -5.94 -3.37 -8.06
C GLN A 120 -5.46 -2.47 -6.92
N TYR A 121 -6.19 -1.41 -6.58
CA TYR A 121 -5.75 -0.44 -5.57
C TYR A 121 -6.44 -0.62 -4.23
N LEU A 122 -7.77 -0.78 -4.23
CA LEU A 122 -8.55 -0.77 -2.99
C LEU A 122 -8.35 -2.01 -2.13
N ALA A 123 -8.14 -3.17 -2.75
CA ALA A 123 -7.98 -4.45 -2.05
C ALA A 123 -6.60 -5.08 -2.27
N LEU A 124 -5.63 -4.32 -2.80
CA LEU A 124 -4.29 -4.82 -3.11
C LEU A 124 -3.66 -5.48 -1.87
N GLY A 125 -3.19 -6.71 -2.04
CA GLY A 125 -2.54 -7.48 -0.97
C GLY A 125 -3.50 -8.16 0.02
N PHE A 126 -4.77 -7.75 0.11
CA PHE A 126 -5.75 -8.42 0.97
C PHE A 126 -6.45 -9.53 0.20
N GLY A 127 -5.94 -10.75 0.34
CA GLY A 127 -6.43 -11.92 -0.42
C GLY A 127 -6.10 -11.87 -1.91
N THR A 128 -5.16 -11.02 -2.33
CA THR A 128 -4.70 -10.96 -3.72
C THR A 128 -3.75 -12.12 -4.00
N LYS A 129 -4.03 -12.90 -5.04
CA LYS A 129 -3.17 -14.01 -5.47
C LYS A 129 -1.90 -13.49 -6.17
N GLY A 130 -0.80 -14.21 -6.01
CA GLY A 130 0.47 -13.93 -6.71
C GLY A 130 0.32 -13.93 -8.23
N GLU A 131 -0.51 -14.81 -8.79
CA GLU A 131 -0.88 -14.82 -10.21
C GLU A 131 -1.52 -13.51 -10.64
N THR A 132 -2.45 -12.97 -9.84
CA THR A 132 -3.10 -11.67 -10.10
C THR A 132 -2.09 -10.53 -10.04
N LEU A 133 -1.14 -10.57 -9.09
CA LEU A 133 -0.04 -9.61 -9.03
C LEU A 133 0.81 -9.68 -10.30
N LYS A 134 1.27 -10.87 -10.69
CA LYS A 134 2.07 -11.06 -11.93
C LYS A 134 1.32 -10.61 -13.19
N LYS A 135 0.01 -10.80 -13.26
CA LYS A 135 -0.81 -10.36 -14.38
C LYS A 135 -0.81 -8.84 -14.54
N ASN A 136 -0.99 -8.11 -13.43
CA ASN A 136 -1.24 -6.67 -13.45
C ASN A 136 0.02 -5.82 -13.24
N TYR A 137 1.07 -6.41 -12.67
CA TYR A 137 2.31 -5.70 -12.30
C TYR A 137 3.56 -6.45 -12.78
N VAL A 138 4.63 -5.70 -13.00
CA VAL A 138 5.99 -6.22 -12.89
C VAL A 138 6.28 -6.25 -11.39
N VAL A 139 6.53 -7.45 -10.85
CA VAL A 139 6.74 -7.68 -9.42
C VAL A 139 8.22 -7.89 -9.18
N THR A 140 8.79 -7.12 -8.26
CA THR A 140 10.19 -7.23 -7.84
C THR A 140 10.25 -7.48 -6.35
N LEU A 141 11.01 -8.48 -5.92
CA LEU A 141 11.36 -8.68 -4.53
C LEU A 141 12.52 -7.73 -4.20
N ILE A 142 12.28 -6.79 -3.28
CA ILE A 142 13.30 -5.83 -2.84
C ILE A 142 14.19 -6.45 -1.76
N GLY A 143 13.60 -7.25 -0.87
CA GLY A 143 14.31 -7.91 0.22
C GLY A 143 13.43 -8.12 1.43
N GLU A 144 14.08 -8.25 2.57
CA GLU A 144 13.45 -8.38 3.89
C GLU A 144 13.78 -7.15 4.71
N GLU A 145 12.81 -6.66 5.44
CA GLU A 145 12.96 -5.53 6.37
C GLU A 145 12.25 -5.85 7.68
N GLU A 146 12.77 -5.34 8.79
CA GLU A 146 12.03 -5.30 10.04
C GLU A 146 11.16 -4.05 10.06
N PHE A 147 9.86 -4.22 10.22
CA PHE A 147 8.88 -3.14 10.28
C PHE A 147 7.94 -3.37 11.47
N ASP A 148 7.85 -2.41 12.39
CA ASP A 148 7.05 -2.50 13.62
C ASP A 148 7.32 -3.80 14.42
N ASN A 149 8.59 -4.16 14.62
CA ASN A 149 9.04 -5.40 15.27
C ASN A 149 8.51 -6.68 14.60
N ARG A 150 8.22 -6.63 13.30
CA ARG A 150 7.81 -7.77 12.48
C ARG A 150 8.79 -7.98 11.35
N LYS A 151 9.07 -9.24 11.06
CA LYS A 151 9.79 -9.59 9.84
C LYS A 151 8.86 -9.40 8.65
N THR A 152 9.28 -8.64 7.69
CA THR A 152 8.51 -8.37 6.47
C THR A 152 9.31 -8.66 5.23
N VAL A 153 8.65 -9.17 4.20
CA VAL A 153 9.14 -9.18 2.82
C VAL A 153 8.61 -7.94 2.11
N VAL A 154 9.50 -7.30 1.36
CA VAL A 154 9.17 -6.07 0.63
C VAL A 154 9.08 -6.35 -0.86
N LEU A 155 7.89 -6.14 -1.42
CA LEU A 155 7.66 -6.18 -2.86
C LEU A 155 7.54 -4.79 -3.44
N GLU A 156 8.11 -4.57 -4.62
CA GLU A 156 7.82 -3.41 -5.45
C GLU A 156 7.03 -3.86 -6.68
N LEU A 157 5.93 -3.15 -6.94
CA LEU A 157 4.98 -3.44 -8.00
C LEU A 157 4.96 -2.26 -8.98
N THR A 158 5.31 -2.49 -10.23
CA THR A 158 5.17 -1.50 -11.31
C THR A 158 3.96 -1.88 -12.17
N PRO A 159 2.92 -1.01 -12.27
CA PRO A 159 1.73 -1.32 -13.05
C PRO A 159 2.06 -1.59 -14.52
N LYS A 160 1.41 -2.58 -15.14
CA LYS A 160 1.60 -2.91 -16.57
C LYS A 160 0.70 -2.10 -17.50
N SER A 161 -0.50 -1.72 -17.06
CA SER A 161 -1.42 -0.95 -17.89
C SER A 161 -1.05 0.54 -17.94
N ASP A 162 -1.22 1.18 -19.08
CA ASP A 162 -0.95 2.62 -19.27
C ASP A 162 -1.86 3.47 -18.39
N GLN A 163 -3.12 3.07 -18.25
CA GLN A 163 -4.08 3.74 -17.37
C GLN A 163 -3.62 3.76 -15.90
N ALA A 164 -3.07 2.65 -15.41
CA ALA A 164 -2.55 2.59 -14.05
C ALA A 164 -1.24 3.39 -13.93
N ARG A 165 -0.34 3.26 -14.90
CA ARG A 165 0.93 4.01 -14.93
C ARG A 165 0.74 5.52 -15.01
N SER A 166 -0.32 6.00 -15.62
CA SER A 166 -0.60 7.45 -15.67
C SER A 166 -0.90 8.06 -14.31
N GLN A 167 -1.26 7.26 -13.33
CA GLN A 167 -1.59 7.70 -11.96
C GLN A 167 -0.50 7.31 -10.96
N ILE A 168 -0.06 6.05 -11.02
CA ILE A 168 0.86 5.47 -10.04
C ILE A 168 2.08 4.90 -10.77
N SER A 169 3.27 5.40 -10.44
CA SER A 169 4.53 4.93 -11.02
C SER A 169 4.94 3.58 -10.47
N ARG A 170 4.79 3.38 -9.17
CA ARG A 170 5.10 2.13 -8.46
C ARG A 170 4.38 2.06 -7.12
N ILE A 171 4.28 0.85 -6.59
CA ILE A 171 3.72 0.58 -5.27
C ILE A 171 4.76 -0.25 -4.51
N ARG A 172 5.05 0.12 -3.26
CA ARG A 172 5.87 -0.70 -2.38
C ARG A 172 5.00 -1.28 -1.28
N MET A 173 5.16 -2.57 -1.03
CA MET A 173 4.32 -3.34 -0.11
C MET A 173 5.20 -4.08 0.88
N TRP A 174 5.01 -3.83 2.18
CA TRP A 174 5.61 -4.57 3.28
C TRP A 174 4.63 -5.63 3.75
N ILE A 175 5.00 -6.89 3.62
CA ILE A 175 4.17 -8.04 3.90
C ILE A 175 4.74 -8.76 5.12
N ASP A 176 3.95 -8.87 6.17
CA ASP A 176 4.32 -9.60 7.37
C ASP A 176 4.47 -11.10 7.08
N GLU A 177 5.62 -11.68 7.40
CA GLU A 177 5.93 -13.10 7.13
C GLU A 177 5.07 -14.08 7.96
N ALA A 178 4.50 -13.63 9.06
CA ALA A 178 3.66 -14.49 9.89
C ALA A 178 2.22 -14.61 9.33
N SER A 179 1.64 -13.51 8.89
CA SER A 179 0.24 -13.46 8.40
C SER A 179 0.11 -13.51 6.88
N TRP A 180 1.16 -13.16 6.15
CA TRP A 180 1.18 -12.96 4.70
C TRP A 180 0.15 -11.91 4.24
N LEU A 181 -0.02 -10.89 5.07
CA LEU A 181 -0.85 -9.71 4.78
C LEU A 181 0.02 -8.46 4.79
N PRO A 182 -0.32 -7.44 4.00
CA PRO A 182 0.40 -6.16 4.04
C PRO A 182 0.20 -5.49 5.40
N VAL A 183 1.29 -4.99 5.97
CA VAL A 183 1.31 -4.11 7.15
C VAL A 183 1.52 -2.66 6.74
N GLN A 184 2.11 -2.43 5.56
CA GLN A 184 2.25 -1.12 4.98
C GLN A 184 2.22 -1.19 3.46
N GLN A 185 1.64 -0.15 2.85
CA GLN A 185 1.64 0.05 1.41
C GLN A 185 1.96 1.52 1.11
N LYS A 186 2.84 1.75 0.15
CA LYS A 186 3.20 3.08 -0.31
C LYS A 186 3.03 3.17 -1.82
N PHE A 187 2.20 4.09 -2.26
CA PHE A 187 1.86 4.34 -3.65
C PHE A 187 2.52 5.64 -4.09
N PHE A 188 3.36 5.58 -5.11
CA PHE A 188 4.07 6.74 -5.64
C PHE A 188 3.34 7.26 -6.87
N GLU A 189 2.99 8.52 -6.88
CA GLU A 189 2.34 9.18 -8.02
C GLU A 189 3.31 9.32 -9.21
N THR A 190 2.79 9.38 -10.42
CA THR A 190 3.63 9.35 -11.62
C THR A 190 4.22 10.72 -11.98
N SER A 191 3.44 11.77 -11.77
CA SER A 191 3.79 13.13 -12.25
C SER A 191 4.49 13.99 -11.20
N SER A 192 4.70 13.46 -10.01
CA SER A 192 5.28 14.19 -8.88
C SER A 192 6.05 13.24 -7.95
N ASP A 193 6.75 13.79 -6.97
CA ASP A 193 7.29 13.02 -5.85
C ASP A 193 6.25 12.79 -4.74
N ASP A 194 4.97 13.03 -5.04
CA ASP A 194 3.86 12.80 -4.13
C ASP A 194 3.65 11.31 -3.92
N TYR A 195 3.19 10.98 -2.75
CA TYR A 195 2.80 9.61 -2.44
C TYR A 195 1.68 9.56 -1.42
N PHE A 196 0.99 8.46 -1.39
CA PHE A 196 0.17 8.10 -0.24
C PHE A 196 0.63 6.76 0.34
N LEU A 197 0.52 6.68 1.65
CA LEU A 197 0.95 5.53 2.43
C LEU A 197 -0.21 5.10 3.32
N SER A 198 -0.44 3.80 3.39
CA SER A 198 -1.36 3.19 4.34
C SER A 198 -0.58 2.26 5.25
N HIS A 199 -0.68 2.47 6.55
CA HIS A 199 -0.12 1.62 7.58
C HIS A 199 -1.25 0.92 8.33
N TYR A 200 -1.10 -0.38 8.59
CA TYR A 200 -2.12 -1.23 9.18
C TYR A 200 -1.62 -1.84 10.48
N THR A 201 -2.36 -1.59 11.57
CA THR A 201 -2.10 -2.17 12.89
C THR A 201 -3.29 -2.98 13.36
N HIS A 202 -3.11 -3.81 14.39
CA HIS A 202 -4.16 -4.67 14.94
C HIS A 202 -4.92 -5.48 13.87
N VAL A 203 -4.17 -6.00 12.88
CA VAL A 203 -4.73 -6.76 11.77
C VAL A 203 -5.33 -8.07 12.27
N MET A 204 -6.63 -8.25 12.05
CA MET A 204 -7.37 -9.47 12.39
C MET A 204 -7.99 -10.06 11.12
N LYS A 205 -7.69 -11.34 10.86
CA LYS A 205 -8.14 -12.08 9.68
C LYS A 205 -9.32 -12.97 10.04
N ASN A 206 -10.27 -13.10 9.12
CA ASN A 206 -11.37 -14.06 9.15
C ASN A 206 -12.37 -13.90 10.30
N LEU A 207 -12.47 -12.68 10.86
CA LEU A 207 -13.57 -12.37 11.77
C LEU A 207 -14.89 -12.28 11.01
N LYS A 208 -15.98 -12.70 11.67
CA LYS A 208 -17.32 -12.57 11.07
C LYS A 208 -17.73 -11.09 11.01
N ILE A 209 -17.87 -10.56 9.79
CA ILE A 209 -18.35 -9.19 9.55
C ILE A 209 -19.72 -9.28 8.88
N GLY A 210 -20.75 -8.75 9.55
CA GLY A 210 -22.13 -8.76 9.03
C GLY A 210 -22.32 -7.81 7.84
N ASP A 211 -23.33 -8.09 7.01
CA ASP A 211 -23.65 -7.28 5.82
C ASP A 211 -23.98 -5.82 6.13
N ALA A 212 -24.51 -5.56 7.31
CA ALA A 212 -24.85 -4.20 7.74
C ALA A 212 -23.64 -3.26 7.73
N LYS A 213 -22.42 -3.79 8.00
CA LYS A 213 -21.18 -3.00 7.97
C LYS A 213 -20.87 -2.43 6.58
N PHE A 214 -21.30 -3.12 5.53
CA PHE A 214 -21.05 -2.76 4.14
C PHE A 214 -22.27 -2.13 3.45
N LYS A 215 -23.20 -1.58 4.22
CA LYS A 215 -24.34 -0.81 3.72
C LYS A 215 -24.17 0.67 4.03
N PRO A 216 -24.72 1.56 3.18
CA PRO A 216 -24.85 2.97 3.51
C PRO A 216 -25.58 3.17 4.84
N ASP A 217 -24.99 3.95 5.75
CA ASP A 217 -25.54 4.25 7.08
C ASP A 217 -25.63 5.76 7.35
N TRP A 218 -25.49 6.57 6.31
CA TRP A 218 -25.66 8.01 6.39
C TRP A 218 -27.11 8.47 6.36
N PRO A 219 -27.45 9.70 6.85
CA PRO A 219 -28.79 10.21 6.88
C PRO A 219 -29.46 10.28 5.50
N LYS A 220 -30.77 10.06 5.41
CA LYS A 220 -31.53 10.17 4.15
C LYS A 220 -31.50 11.58 3.56
N SER A 221 -31.24 12.60 4.38
CA SER A 221 -31.12 14.02 3.98
C SER A 221 -29.75 14.40 3.42
N VAL A 222 -28.83 13.42 3.27
CA VAL A 222 -27.51 13.68 2.73
C VAL A 222 -27.60 14.07 1.25
N ARG A 223 -26.77 15.05 0.85
CA ARG A 223 -26.63 15.42 -0.57
C ARG A 223 -25.75 14.38 -1.27
N VAL A 224 -26.33 13.69 -2.26
CA VAL A 224 -25.60 12.74 -3.10
C VAL A 224 -25.15 13.43 -4.38
N GLU A 225 -23.87 13.41 -4.65
CA GLU A 225 -23.25 13.90 -5.88
C GLU A 225 -22.68 12.72 -6.66
N LYS A 226 -22.81 12.76 -7.98
CA LYS A 226 -22.20 11.78 -8.89
C LYS A 226 -21.17 12.50 -9.75
N PRO A 227 -19.92 12.61 -9.29
CA PRO A 227 -18.87 13.23 -10.09
C PRO A 227 -18.74 12.50 -11.43
N ARG A 228 -18.55 13.26 -12.50
CA ARG A 228 -18.23 12.67 -13.80
C ARG A 228 -16.77 12.19 -13.73
N GLY A 229 -16.57 10.89 -13.91
CA GLY A 229 -15.24 10.27 -14.03
C GLY A 229 -14.65 10.48 -15.42
#